data_54aa3652230a8c1bee0456b155441542
#
_entry.id   54aa3652230a8c1bee0456b155441542
#
_cell.length_a   1.000
_cell.length_b   1.000
_cell.length_c   1.000
_cell.angle_alpha   90.00
_cell.angle_beta   90.00
_cell.angle_gamma   90.00
#
_symmetry.space_group_name_H-M   'P 1'
#
loop_
_entity.id
_entity.type
_entity.pdbx_description
1 polymer ?
#
loop_
_entity_poly.entity_id
_entity_poly.type
_entity_poly.pdbx_seq_one_letter_code
_entity_poly.pdbx_strand_id
1 'polypeptide(L)'
;MSIKVLNNNDKEVNVLHFQGKNVDILWRTFALVKNYCELNPIEDYLSLVSCWTDNNNCYLYQQLKNNNIELINALPYNYDYTQKWNMINKIKFYIDCLENRVNTKYVMLLDGYDVLFTSTKDILKKFKKTGYRIIFNTSYNNYPEEDIDYIENREEKLGFFHYFNAGCCIGYREDLIRFYKECLDFVYIYNPLQSEQKILRHCFAKYSNDKKQKFIWLDYKREIFHTMALTTCSYDANTRILKINNNYEGDKIKRQNKKKI
;
A
#
# COMPACT_ATOMS: atom_id res chain seq x y z
N MET A 1 -13.09 17.60 -15.03
CA MET A 1 -13.58 16.36 -15.73
C MET A 1 -13.05 15.17 -14.98
N SER A 2 -13.92 14.37 -14.35
CA SER A 2 -13.48 13.25 -13.51
C SER A 2 -13.49 11.93 -14.27
N ILE A 3 -12.56 11.04 -13.96
CA ILE A 3 -12.55 9.64 -14.40
C ILE A 3 -12.90 8.72 -13.24
N LYS A 4 -13.51 7.59 -13.58
CA LYS A 4 -13.81 6.52 -12.63
C LYS A 4 -12.89 5.33 -12.90
N VAL A 5 -12.32 4.76 -11.85
CA VAL A 5 -11.41 3.61 -11.94
C VAL A 5 -12.09 2.36 -11.38
N LEU A 6 -12.21 1.34 -12.22
CA LEU A 6 -12.87 0.08 -11.88
C LEU A 6 -11.90 -1.10 -12.06
N ASN A 7 -11.99 -2.08 -11.17
CA ASN A 7 -11.30 -3.37 -11.32
C ASN A 7 -12.10 -4.32 -12.24
N ASN A 8 -11.58 -5.55 -12.45
CA ASN A 8 -12.21 -6.58 -13.29
C ASN A 8 -13.64 -6.97 -12.88
N ASN A 9 -14.02 -6.69 -11.64
CA ASN A 9 -15.36 -7.00 -11.12
C ASN A 9 -16.28 -5.77 -11.14
N ASP A 10 -15.93 -4.75 -11.93
CA ASP A 10 -16.61 -3.45 -12.02
C ASP A 10 -16.75 -2.73 -10.67
N LYS A 11 -15.87 -3.04 -9.72
CA LYS A 11 -15.82 -2.37 -8.42
C LYS A 11 -14.85 -1.20 -8.44
N GLU A 12 -15.24 -0.11 -7.81
CA GLU A 12 -14.40 1.05 -7.63
C GLU A 12 -13.24 0.75 -6.68
N VAL A 13 -12.03 1.10 -7.12
CA VAL A 13 -10.80 0.98 -6.36
C VAL A 13 -10.55 2.28 -5.62
N ASN A 14 -9.89 2.26 -4.46
CA ASN A 14 -9.55 3.48 -3.71
C ASN A 14 -8.11 3.94 -3.97
N VAL A 15 -7.16 3.04 -3.88
CA VAL A 15 -5.73 3.37 -3.94
C VAL A 15 -5.03 2.46 -4.95
N LEU A 16 -4.30 3.05 -5.88
CA LEU A 16 -3.40 2.33 -6.79
C LEU A 16 -1.97 2.44 -6.31
N HIS A 17 -1.27 1.31 -6.24
CA HIS A 17 0.15 1.24 -5.96
C HIS A 17 0.90 0.73 -7.18
N PHE A 18 1.66 1.60 -7.84
CA PHE A 18 2.38 1.33 -9.09
C PHE A 18 3.73 0.62 -8.88
N GLN A 19 4.01 0.16 -7.74
CA GLN A 19 5.15 -0.62 -7.26
C GLN A 19 6.40 -0.60 -8.17
N GLY A 20 7.40 0.18 -7.81
CA GLY A 20 8.67 0.27 -8.50
C GLY A 20 8.52 0.75 -9.97
N LYS A 21 9.11 0.03 -10.91
CA LYS A 21 9.13 0.40 -12.34
C LYS A 21 7.76 0.42 -13.05
N ASN A 22 6.69 0.01 -12.38
CA ASN A 22 5.36 0.07 -12.99
C ASN A 22 4.88 1.52 -13.24
N VAL A 23 5.40 2.51 -12.55
CA VAL A 23 5.15 3.92 -12.87
C VAL A 23 5.60 4.22 -14.29
N ASP A 24 6.79 3.76 -14.69
CA ASP A 24 7.34 4.01 -16.03
C ASP A 24 6.58 3.24 -17.11
N ILE A 25 6.21 1.99 -16.83
CA ILE A 25 5.47 1.12 -17.77
C ILE A 25 4.04 1.61 -17.97
N LEU A 26 3.39 2.07 -16.91
CA LEU A 26 2.00 2.48 -16.88
C LEU A 26 1.84 4.00 -16.78
N TRP A 27 2.84 4.77 -17.23
CA TRP A 27 2.88 6.22 -17.04
C TRP A 27 1.62 6.94 -17.57
N ARG A 28 1.00 6.46 -18.65
CA ARG A 28 -0.25 7.03 -19.19
C ARG A 28 -1.40 6.84 -18.21
N THR A 29 -1.55 5.65 -17.66
CA THR A 29 -2.55 5.35 -16.63
C THR A 29 -2.28 6.18 -15.38
N PHE A 30 -1.03 6.27 -14.96
CA PHE A 30 -0.60 7.09 -13.83
C PHE A 30 -0.96 8.57 -14.05
N ALA A 31 -0.64 9.13 -15.22
CA ALA A 31 -0.96 10.51 -15.55
C ALA A 31 -2.48 10.78 -15.61
N LEU A 32 -3.27 9.84 -16.16
CA LEU A 32 -4.72 9.93 -16.16
C LEU A 32 -5.29 9.98 -14.74
N VAL A 33 -4.86 9.06 -13.88
CA VAL A 33 -5.32 9.01 -12.47
C VAL A 33 -4.90 10.26 -11.72
N LYS A 34 -3.64 10.66 -11.82
CA LYS A 34 -3.12 11.85 -11.13
C LYS A 34 -3.88 13.13 -11.48
N ASN A 35 -4.22 13.30 -12.76
CA ASN A 35 -4.74 14.57 -13.25
C ASN A 35 -6.28 14.64 -13.32
N TYR A 36 -6.96 13.51 -13.38
CA TYR A 36 -8.40 13.47 -13.66
C TYR A 36 -9.25 12.72 -12.63
N CYS A 37 -8.65 12.06 -11.63
CA CYS A 37 -9.44 11.59 -10.50
C CYS A 37 -9.76 12.76 -9.57
N GLU A 38 -11.05 13.06 -9.42
CA GLU A 38 -11.54 14.00 -8.41
C GLU A 38 -11.79 13.24 -7.12
N LEU A 39 -11.16 13.72 -6.06
CA LEU A 39 -11.27 13.10 -4.74
C LEU A 39 -12.23 13.90 -3.87
N ASN A 40 -13.11 13.20 -3.17
CA ASN A 40 -13.92 13.81 -2.12
C ASN A 40 -13.06 14.03 -0.87
N PRO A 41 -13.51 14.90 0.07
CA PRO A 41 -12.87 15.00 1.38
C PRO A 41 -12.72 13.62 2.04
N ILE A 42 -11.62 13.46 2.77
CA ILE A 42 -11.40 12.28 3.59
C ILE A 42 -12.33 12.31 4.82
N GLU A 43 -12.73 11.14 5.30
CA GLU A 43 -13.53 10.99 6.52
C GLU A 43 -12.78 11.61 7.74
N ASP A 44 -13.44 12.39 8.57
CA ASP A 44 -12.84 13.19 9.66
C ASP A 44 -11.97 12.39 10.65
N TYR A 45 -12.23 11.10 10.78
CA TYR A 45 -11.50 10.22 11.70
C TYR A 45 -10.31 9.49 11.05
N LEU A 46 -9.96 9.81 9.80
CA LEU A 46 -8.89 9.20 9.03
C LEU A 46 -7.82 10.23 8.68
N SER A 47 -6.58 10.00 9.08
CA SER A 47 -5.41 10.74 8.60
C SER A 47 -4.66 9.96 7.55
N LEU A 48 -4.15 10.68 6.54
CA LEU A 48 -3.23 10.15 5.55
C LEU A 48 -1.82 10.56 5.93
N VAL A 49 -0.91 9.59 5.98
CA VAL A 49 0.49 9.81 6.37
C VAL A 49 1.39 9.17 5.33
N SER A 50 2.43 9.86 4.96
CA SER A 50 3.49 9.35 4.07
C SER A 50 4.84 9.87 4.51
N CYS A 51 5.91 9.32 3.95
CA CYS A 51 7.27 9.76 4.21
C CYS A 51 7.94 10.10 2.89
N TRP A 52 8.21 11.39 2.65
CA TRP A 52 8.85 11.84 1.41
C TRP A 52 9.81 13.00 1.64
N THR A 53 10.85 13.08 0.80
CA THR A 53 11.93 14.08 0.90
C THR A 53 11.81 15.21 -0.12
N ASP A 54 11.05 15.04 -1.20
CA ASP A 54 10.91 16.01 -2.27
C ASP A 54 9.44 16.18 -2.69
N ASN A 55 8.90 17.37 -2.47
CA ASN A 55 7.52 17.71 -2.82
C ASN A 55 7.26 17.66 -4.34
N ASN A 56 8.25 17.94 -5.17
CA ASN A 56 8.10 17.98 -6.62
C ASN A 56 7.99 16.57 -7.20
N ASN A 57 8.61 15.58 -6.55
CA ASN A 57 8.60 14.20 -6.95
C ASN A 57 7.60 13.34 -6.18
N CYS A 58 7.01 13.85 -5.09
CA CYS A 58 5.94 13.14 -4.37
C CYS A 58 4.59 13.33 -5.08
N TYR A 59 4.27 12.44 -5.99
CA TYR A 59 3.04 12.53 -6.79
C TYR A 59 1.78 12.38 -5.95
N LEU A 60 1.80 11.58 -4.90
CA LEU A 60 0.72 11.47 -3.93
C LEU A 60 0.43 12.83 -3.28
N TYR A 61 1.46 13.52 -2.79
CA TYR A 61 1.31 14.85 -2.20
C TYR A 61 0.70 15.85 -3.18
N GLN A 62 1.19 15.87 -4.43
CA GLN A 62 0.66 16.75 -5.46
C GLN A 62 -0.82 16.49 -5.76
N GLN A 63 -1.20 15.21 -5.90
CA GLN A 63 -2.58 14.83 -6.16
C GLN A 63 -3.50 15.27 -5.01
N LEU A 64 -3.14 14.97 -3.77
CA LEU A 64 -3.97 15.27 -2.61
C LEU A 64 -4.08 16.77 -2.38
N LYS A 65 -2.96 17.52 -2.53
CA LYS A 65 -2.95 18.99 -2.46
C LYS A 65 -3.89 19.62 -3.49
N ASN A 66 -3.91 19.13 -4.73
CA ASN A 66 -4.80 19.62 -5.78
C ASN A 66 -6.29 19.35 -5.48
N ASN A 67 -6.59 18.41 -4.59
CA ASN A 67 -7.94 18.08 -4.13
C ASN A 67 -8.25 18.64 -2.73
N ASN A 68 -7.40 19.52 -2.18
CA ASN A 68 -7.53 20.09 -0.83
C ASN A 68 -7.60 19.03 0.29
N ILE A 69 -6.87 17.93 0.12
CA ILE A 69 -6.76 16.84 1.09
C ILE A 69 -5.37 16.93 1.74
N GLU A 70 -5.35 16.91 3.07
CA GLU A 70 -4.11 16.93 3.83
C GLU A 70 -3.38 15.59 3.74
N LEU A 71 -2.07 15.64 3.50
CA LEU A 71 -1.14 14.52 3.64
C LEU A 71 -0.06 14.92 4.64
N ILE A 72 0.01 14.22 5.75
CA ILE A 72 1.00 14.46 6.80
C ILE A 72 2.33 13.83 6.38
N ASN A 73 3.40 14.64 6.31
CA ASN A 73 4.76 14.11 6.09
C ASN A 73 5.32 13.57 7.40
N ALA A 74 5.65 12.30 7.46
CA ALA A 74 6.22 11.66 8.63
C ALA A 74 7.67 12.08 8.93
N LEU A 75 8.39 12.71 7.98
CA LEU A 75 9.73 13.22 8.27
C LEU A 75 9.73 14.20 9.44
N PRO A 76 10.75 14.16 10.31
CA PRO A 76 10.95 15.19 11.33
C PRO A 76 11.11 16.58 10.69
N TYR A 77 10.67 17.64 11.36
CA TYR A 77 10.82 19.02 10.87
C TYR A 77 12.28 19.44 10.66
N ASN A 78 13.21 18.84 11.40
CA ASN A 78 14.65 19.08 11.34
C ASN A 78 15.41 17.97 10.61
N TYR A 79 14.73 17.23 9.69
CA TYR A 79 15.38 16.17 8.94
C TYR A 79 16.55 16.70 8.12
N ASP A 80 17.70 16.08 8.28
CA ASP A 80 18.91 16.42 7.52
C ASP A 80 18.91 15.69 6.18
N TYR A 81 18.59 16.44 5.11
CA TYR A 81 18.53 15.94 3.75
C TYR A 81 19.90 15.56 3.15
N THR A 82 21.01 15.86 3.83
CA THR A 82 22.35 15.43 3.40
C THR A 82 22.67 14.01 3.81
N GLN A 83 21.93 13.45 4.77
CA GLN A 83 22.10 12.09 5.22
C GLN A 83 21.57 11.10 4.19
N LYS A 84 22.31 10.00 4.01
CA LYS A 84 21.85 8.90 3.16
C LYS A 84 20.54 8.33 3.72
N TRP A 85 19.53 8.23 2.86
CA TRP A 85 18.26 7.61 3.21
C TRP A 85 18.45 6.18 3.71
N ASN A 86 17.82 5.87 4.85
CA ASN A 86 17.78 4.53 5.42
C ASN A 86 16.32 4.15 5.63
N MET A 87 15.88 3.05 5.02
CA MET A 87 14.50 2.57 5.07
C MET A 87 14.02 2.25 6.50
N ILE A 88 14.93 1.88 7.40
CA ILE A 88 14.60 1.66 8.82
C ILE A 88 14.17 2.97 9.51
N ASN A 89 14.75 4.08 9.09
CA ASN A 89 14.35 5.38 9.62
C ASN A 89 12.88 5.68 9.30
N LYS A 90 12.33 5.18 8.18
CA LYS A 90 10.91 5.28 7.86
C LYS A 90 10.02 4.70 8.97
N ILE A 91 10.39 3.55 9.54
CA ILE A 91 9.68 2.94 10.69
C ILE A 91 9.68 3.90 11.88
N LYS A 92 10.85 4.46 12.23
CA LYS A 92 10.99 5.41 13.36
C LYS A 92 10.18 6.68 13.12
N PHE A 93 10.21 7.22 11.90
CA PHE A 93 9.47 8.42 11.54
C PHE A 93 7.97 8.21 11.57
N TYR A 94 7.48 7.02 11.16
CA TYR A 94 6.07 6.69 11.31
C TYR A 94 5.66 6.62 12.78
N ILE A 95 6.45 5.98 13.65
CA ILE A 95 6.16 5.92 15.10
C ILE A 95 6.05 7.33 15.67
N ASP A 96 7.10 8.17 15.47
CA ASP A 96 7.12 9.54 15.97
C ASP A 96 5.92 10.35 15.46
N CYS A 97 5.64 10.27 14.16
CA CYS A 97 4.50 10.95 13.56
C CYS A 97 3.17 10.52 14.16
N LEU A 98 2.97 9.20 14.31
CA LEU A 98 1.74 8.65 14.86
C LEU A 98 1.55 9.01 16.35
N GLU A 99 2.62 9.09 17.12
CA GLU A 99 2.55 9.45 18.54
C GLU A 99 2.32 10.95 18.76
N ASN A 100 2.98 11.80 17.98
CA ASN A 100 3.13 13.21 18.31
C ASN A 100 2.37 14.17 17.37
N ARG A 101 1.97 13.73 16.17
CA ARG A 101 1.39 14.62 15.15
C ARG A 101 0.04 14.17 14.59
N VAL A 102 -0.37 12.93 14.84
CA VAL A 102 -1.66 12.37 14.38
C VAL A 102 -2.61 12.21 15.56
N ASN A 103 -3.81 12.81 15.48
CA ASN A 103 -4.82 12.72 16.52
C ASN A 103 -6.05 11.90 16.13
N THR A 104 -6.14 11.46 14.89
CA THR A 104 -7.27 10.67 14.40
C THR A 104 -7.21 9.22 14.85
N LYS A 105 -8.38 8.59 14.91
CA LYS A 105 -8.51 7.19 15.33
C LYS A 105 -7.93 6.21 14.31
N TYR A 106 -8.05 6.54 13.03
CA TYR A 106 -7.62 5.70 11.91
C TYR A 106 -6.52 6.41 11.13
N VAL A 107 -5.58 5.64 10.63
CA VAL A 107 -4.48 6.16 9.81
C VAL A 107 -4.24 5.27 8.61
N MET A 108 -3.99 5.89 7.48
CA MET A 108 -3.49 5.22 6.29
C MET A 108 -2.05 5.65 6.05
N LEU A 109 -1.12 4.70 6.05
CA LEU A 109 0.29 4.92 5.72
C LEU A 109 0.51 4.54 4.26
N LEU A 110 1.17 5.41 3.50
CA LEU A 110 1.26 5.32 2.05
C LEU A 110 2.67 5.66 1.56
N ASP A 111 3.15 4.98 0.52
CA ASP A 111 4.33 5.40 -0.20
C ASP A 111 4.04 6.68 -1.00
N GLY A 112 4.99 7.64 -0.99
CA GLY A 112 4.75 8.98 -1.56
C GLY A 112 4.93 9.07 -3.07
N TYR A 113 5.73 8.19 -3.67
CA TYR A 113 6.22 8.36 -5.04
C TYR A 113 5.43 7.55 -6.08
N ASP A 114 4.90 6.40 -5.71
CA ASP A 114 4.28 5.44 -6.61
C ASP A 114 2.86 5.03 -6.21
N VAL A 115 2.22 5.83 -5.37
CA VAL A 115 0.84 5.63 -4.90
C VAL A 115 -0.03 6.80 -5.35
N LEU A 116 -1.25 6.50 -5.83
CA LEU A 116 -2.27 7.48 -6.15
C LEU A 116 -3.64 7.02 -5.66
N PHE A 117 -4.48 7.98 -5.26
CA PHE A 117 -5.90 7.75 -5.01
C PHE A 117 -6.69 7.76 -6.31
N THR A 118 -7.67 6.90 -6.40
CA THR A 118 -8.69 6.91 -7.45
C THR A 118 -10.05 7.30 -6.89
N SER A 119 -10.27 7.05 -5.60
CA SER A 119 -11.48 7.39 -4.86
C SER A 119 -11.18 7.41 -3.37
N THR A 120 -11.75 8.36 -2.66
CA THR A 120 -11.71 8.44 -1.19
C THR A 120 -12.96 7.87 -0.54
N LYS A 121 -13.92 7.42 -1.37
CA LYS A 121 -15.23 6.97 -0.92
C LYS A 121 -15.17 5.65 -0.16
N ASP A 122 -15.90 5.58 0.94
CA ASP A 122 -16.15 4.35 1.73
C ASP A 122 -14.88 3.64 2.25
N ILE A 123 -13.73 4.31 2.35
CA ILE A 123 -12.45 3.70 2.79
C ILE A 123 -12.61 3.07 4.18
N LEU A 124 -13.08 3.85 5.17
CA LEU A 124 -13.27 3.35 6.53
C LEU A 124 -14.37 2.29 6.62
N LYS A 125 -15.42 2.40 5.81
CA LYS A 125 -16.46 1.37 5.74
C LYS A 125 -15.90 0.04 5.23
N LYS A 126 -15.08 0.06 4.16
CA LYS A 126 -14.40 -1.13 3.64
C LYS A 126 -13.43 -1.70 4.68
N PHE A 127 -12.60 -0.86 5.30
CA PHE A 127 -11.68 -1.27 6.34
C PHE A 127 -12.39 -1.93 7.52
N LYS A 128 -13.40 -1.28 8.11
CA LYS A 128 -14.17 -1.80 9.26
C LYS A 128 -14.85 -3.13 8.94
N LYS A 129 -15.34 -3.33 7.71
CA LYS A 129 -15.96 -4.57 7.26
C LYS A 129 -15.00 -5.76 7.31
N THR A 130 -13.69 -5.55 7.23
CA THR A 130 -12.71 -6.65 7.34
C THR A 130 -12.69 -7.28 8.74
N GLY A 131 -13.00 -6.49 9.77
CA GLY A 131 -12.93 -6.89 11.18
C GLY A 131 -11.51 -6.95 11.74
N TYR A 132 -10.48 -6.59 10.96
CA TYR A 132 -9.09 -6.56 11.40
C TYR A 132 -8.69 -5.19 11.92
N ARG A 133 -7.60 -5.16 12.73
CA ARG A 133 -7.08 -3.92 13.33
C ARG A 133 -6.14 -3.17 12.39
N ILE A 134 -5.41 -3.90 11.54
CA ILE A 134 -4.51 -3.37 10.51
C ILE A 134 -4.70 -4.19 9.25
N ILE A 135 -4.76 -3.52 8.10
CA ILE A 135 -4.79 -4.13 6.77
C ILE A 135 -3.63 -3.59 5.95
N PHE A 136 -2.78 -4.48 5.44
CA PHE A 136 -1.72 -4.14 4.49
C PHE A 136 -2.11 -4.46 3.05
N ASN A 137 -1.45 -3.77 2.13
CA ASN A 137 -1.52 -4.04 0.70
C ASN A 137 -0.91 -5.41 0.38
N THR A 138 -1.21 -5.91 -0.81
CA THR A 138 -0.71 -7.19 -1.32
C THR A 138 0.17 -7.00 -2.55
N SER A 139 1.09 -7.93 -2.77
CA SER A 139 1.91 -8.04 -3.96
C SER A 139 1.75 -9.40 -4.61
N TYR A 140 2.15 -9.51 -5.89
CA TYR A 140 2.21 -10.77 -6.62
C TYR A 140 3.54 -11.48 -6.46
N ASN A 141 4.60 -10.77 -6.04
CA ASN A 141 5.94 -11.30 -5.88
C ASN A 141 6.36 -11.34 -4.42
N ASN A 142 7.10 -12.38 -4.11
CA ASN A 142 7.72 -12.59 -2.80
C ASN A 142 9.02 -11.76 -2.73
N TYR A 143 8.92 -10.50 -2.28
CA TYR A 143 10.08 -9.62 -2.15
C TYR A 143 10.20 -9.06 -0.71
N PRO A 144 11.39 -9.02 -0.14
CA PRO A 144 12.57 -9.83 -0.55
C PRO A 144 12.27 -11.32 -0.46
N GLU A 145 12.88 -12.13 -1.34
CA GLU A 145 12.70 -13.60 -1.34
C GLU A 145 13.17 -14.17 -0.01
N GLU A 146 12.27 -14.79 0.72
CA GLU A 146 12.53 -15.48 1.98
C GLU A 146 11.51 -16.59 2.18
N ASP A 147 11.98 -17.69 2.73
CA ASP A 147 11.13 -18.77 3.23
C ASP A 147 10.48 -18.33 4.54
N ILE A 148 9.28 -17.80 4.44
CA ILE A 148 8.46 -17.47 5.60
C ILE A 148 7.25 -18.37 5.59
N ASP A 149 7.14 -19.27 6.56
CA ASP A 149 6.15 -20.35 6.69
C ASP A 149 4.69 -19.95 6.46
N TYR A 150 4.32 -18.67 6.68
CA TYR A 150 2.95 -18.24 6.48
C TYR A 150 2.52 -18.20 5.00
N ILE A 151 3.48 -18.18 4.06
CA ILE A 151 3.25 -18.08 2.62
C ILE A 151 2.87 -19.44 2.06
N GLU A 152 3.57 -20.50 2.48
CA GLU A 152 3.46 -21.84 1.90
C GLU A 152 2.05 -22.47 2.10
N ASN A 153 1.39 -22.18 3.21
CA ASN A 153 0.11 -22.78 3.53
C ASN A 153 -1.12 -22.05 2.94
N ARG A 154 -0.97 -21.00 2.16
CA ARG A 154 -2.07 -20.13 1.72
C ARG A 154 -2.16 -19.86 0.22
N GLU A 155 -1.14 -20.21 -0.57
CA GLU A 155 -1.06 -19.83 -1.99
C GLU A 155 -2.26 -20.27 -2.81
N GLU A 156 -2.79 -21.48 -2.61
CA GLU A 156 -3.89 -22.00 -3.41
C GLU A 156 -5.25 -21.36 -3.12
N LYS A 157 -5.44 -20.83 -1.89
CA LYS A 157 -6.74 -20.33 -1.42
C LYS A 157 -6.95 -18.83 -1.57
N LEU A 158 -5.87 -18.05 -1.71
CA LEU A 158 -5.91 -16.58 -1.64
C LEU A 158 -5.73 -15.89 -2.98
N GLY A 159 -5.45 -16.65 -4.04
CA GLY A 159 -5.22 -16.09 -5.38
C GLY A 159 -3.80 -15.59 -5.58
N PHE A 160 -3.59 -14.89 -6.68
CA PHE A 160 -2.27 -14.50 -7.18
C PHE A 160 -1.58 -13.42 -6.33
N PHE A 161 -2.33 -12.46 -5.77
CA PHE A 161 -1.81 -11.39 -4.90
C PHE A 161 -1.95 -11.80 -3.44
N HIS A 162 -0.97 -12.50 -2.92
CA HIS A 162 -1.02 -13.02 -1.54
C HIS A 162 0.21 -12.66 -0.71
N TYR A 163 1.23 -12.06 -1.32
CA TYR A 163 2.41 -11.63 -0.59
C TYR A 163 2.20 -10.27 0.08
N PHE A 164 2.82 -10.09 1.23
CA PHE A 164 2.84 -8.85 1.98
C PHE A 164 3.51 -7.72 1.17
N ASN A 165 2.91 -6.53 1.21
CA ASN A 165 3.49 -5.32 0.63
C ASN A 165 3.40 -4.17 1.63
N ALA A 166 4.55 -3.56 1.93
CA ALA A 166 4.69 -2.50 2.93
C ALA A 166 4.28 -1.10 2.41
N GLY A 167 4.08 -0.92 1.09
CA GLY A 167 3.88 0.39 0.49
C GLY A 167 2.57 1.08 0.87
N CYS A 168 1.57 0.32 1.33
CA CYS A 168 0.30 0.88 1.80
C CYS A 168 -0.27 0.04 2.93
N CYS A 169 -0.78 0.71 3.97
CA CYS A 169 -1.61 0.06 4.98
C CYS A 169 -2.65 1.03 5.57
N ILE A 170 -3.68 0.48 6.20
CA ILE A 170 -4.66 1.20 6.99
C ILE A 170 -4.88 0.48 8.31
N GLY A 171 -5.05 1.23 9.40
CA GLY A 171 -5.28 0.65 10.71
C GLY A 171 -5.74 1.64 11.75
N TYR A 172 -6.03 1.12 12.94
CA TYR A 172 -6.18 1.96 14.11
C TYR A 172 -4.82 2.53 14.50
N ARG A 173 -4.75 3.83 14.81
CA ARG A 173 -3.49 4.52 15.14
C ARG A 173 -2.68 3.80 16.22
N GLU A 174 -3.31 3.43 17.32
CA GLU A 174 -2.63 2.78 18.46
C GLU A 174 -2.08 1.39 18.10
N ASP A 175 -2.80 0.64 17.25
CA ASP A 175 -2.36 -0.66 16.80
C ASP A 175 -1.21 -0.56 15.78
N LEU A 176 -1.21 0.47 14.94
CA LEU A 176 -0.08 0.79 14.06
C LEU A 176 1.16 1.15 14.89
N ILE A 177 1.04 2.02 15.90
CA ILE A 177 2.15 2.35 16.80
C ILE A 177 2.71 1.07 17.43
N ARG A 178 1.85 0.22 18.00
CA ARG A 178 2.26 -1.05 18.61
C ARG A 178 3.01 -1.93 17.61
N PHE A 179 2.45 -2.13 16.43
CA PHE A 179 3.05 -2.97 15.39
C PHE A 179 4.41 -2.44 14.93
N TYR A 180 4.52 -1.14 14.64
CA TYR A 180 5.78 -0.55 14.19
C TYR A 180 6.86 -0.52 15.29
N LYS A 181 6.48 -0.39 16.59
CA LYS A 181 7.41 -0.54 17.71
C LYS A 181 7.95 -1.96 17.81
N GLU A 182 7.09 -2.98 17.70
CA GLU A 182 7.54 -4.37 17.65
C GLU A 182 8.46 -4.62 16.46
N CYS A 183 8.24 -3.98 15.31
CA CYS A 183 9.13 -4.08 14.17
C CYS A 183 10.55 -3.57 14.48
N LEU A 184 10.71 -2.55 15.33
CA LEU A 184 12.03 -2.08 15.74
C LEU A 184 12.82 -3.12 16.53
N ASP A 185 12.18 -4.00 17.30
CA ASP A 185 12.84 -5.07 18.05
C ASP A 185 13.51 -6.08 17.09
N PHE A 186 12.96 -6.24 15.88
CA PHE A 186 13.54 -7.10 14.85
C PHE A 186 14.68 -6.45 14.05
N VAL A 187 14.83 -5.13 14.09
CA VAL A 187 15.92 -4.42 13.40
C VAL A 187 17.29 -4.90 13.84
N TYR A 188 17.44 -5.22 15.11
CA TYR A 188 18.72 -5.70 15.67
C TYR A 188 19.05 -7.14 15.27
N ILE A 189 18.05 -7.91 14.84
CA ILE A 189 18.21 -9.31 14.44
C ILE A 189 18.58 -9.41 12.96
N TYR A 190 18.04 -8.51 12.15
CA TYR A 190 18.25 -8.49 10.71
C TYR A 190 19.15 -7.33 10.30
N ASN A 191 20.08 -7.58 9.37
CA ASN A 191 21.00 -6.55 8.88
C ASN A 191 20.23 -5.28 8.46
N PRO A 192 20.50 -4.10 9.07
CA PRO A 192 19.74 -2.88 8.86
C PRO A 192 19.86 -2.26 7.46
N LEU A 193 20.73 -2.78 6.60
CA LEU A 193 20.85 -2.35 5.20
C LEU A 193 19.77 -2.96 4.27
N GLN A 194 18.93 -3.82 4.81
CA GLN A 194 17.85 -4.47 4.04
C GLN A 194 16.55 -3.63 4.09
N SER A 195 15.64 -3.94 3.19
CA SER A 195 14.34 -3.28 3.04
C SER A 195 13.51 -3.36 4.34
N GLU A 196 12.84 -2.25 4.71
CA GLU A 196 11.86 -2.25 5.81
C GLU A 196 10.77 -3.32 5.58
N GLN A 197 10.44 -3.63 4.34
CA GLN A 197 9.46 -4.66 4.02
C GLN A 197 9.82 -6.02 4.61
N LYS A 198 11.12 -6.37 4.68
CA LYS A 198 11.58 -7.60 5.31
C LYS A 198 11.20 -7.64 6.78
N ILE A 199 11.49 -6.56 7.50
CA ILE A 199 11.21 -6.44 8.95
C ILE A 199 9.70 -6.52 9.21
N LEU A 200 8.90 -5.74 8.45
CA LEU A 200 7.46 -5.76 8.61
C LEU A 200 6.85 -7.13 8.29
N ARG A 201 7.40 -7.86 7.31
CA ARG A 201 6.96 -9.23 6.98
C ARG A 201 7.18 -10.22 8.12
N HIS A 202 8.34 -10.16 8.78
CA HIS A 202 8.62 -11.03 9.93
C HIS A 202 7.65 -10.74 11.09
N CYS A 203 7.40 -9.45 11.37
CA CYS A 203 6.37 -9.09 12.35
C CYS A 203 4.99 -9.56 11.92
N PHE A 204 4.62 -9.39 10.64
CA PHE A 204 3.34 -9.86 10.12
C PHE A 204 3.19 -11.38 10.26
N ALA A 205 4.23 -12.17 9.97
CA ALA A 205 4.21 -13.62 10.09
C ALA A 205 3.84 -14.08 11.51
N LYS A 206 4.38 -13.41 12.54
CA LYS A 206 4.03 -13.66 13.94
C LYS A 206 2.52 -13.57 14.21
N TYR A 207 1.86 -12.55 13.65
CA TYR A 207 0.41 -12.32 13.84
C TYR A 207 -0.46 -13.14 12.89
N SER A 208 0.02 -13.43 11.70
CA SER A 208 -0.75 -14.15 10.68
C SER A 208 -1.08 -15.58 11.07
N ASN A 209 -0.29 -16.18 11.96
CA ASN A 209 -0.50 -17.53 12.48
C ASN A 209 -1.58 -17.59 13.58
N ASP A 210 -1.86 -16.47 14.24
CA ASP A 210 -2.94 -16.38 15.22
C ASP A 210 -4.24 -15.87 14.61
N LYS A 211 -5.02 -16.79 14.04
CA LYS A 211 -6.31 -16.48 13.39
C LYS A 211 -7.38 -15.96 14.35
N LYS A 212 -7.20 -16.12 15.67
CA LYS A 212 -8.19 -15.71 16.68
C LYS A 212 -8.14 -14.21 16.95
N GLN A 213 -6.96 -13.58 16.87
CA GLN A 213 -6.80 -12.19 17.27
C GLN A 213 -7.29 -11.17 16.25
N LYS A 214 -7.44 -11.52 14.95
CA LYS A 214 -7.81 -10.60 13.87
C LYS A 214 -7.01 -9.27 13.92
N PHE A 215 -5.74 -9.35 14.30
CA PHE A 215 -4.93 -8.15 14.50
C PHE A 215 -4.46 -7.56 13.18
N ILE A 216 -3.77 -8.34 12.34
CA ILE A 216 -3.25 -7.89 11.06
C ILE A 216 -3.72 -8.83 9.95
N TRP A 217 -4.01 -8.26 8.78
CA TRP A 217 -4.33 -9.01 7.58
C TRP A 217 -3.87 -8.31 6.30
N LEU A 218 -4.03 -8.97 5.17
CA LEU A 218 -3.72 -8.44 3.85
C LEU A 218 -5.00 -8.20 3.05
N ASP A 219 -5.02 -7.15 2.23
CA ASP A 219 -6.15 -6.84 1.34
C ASP A 219 -6.17 -7.77 0.11
N TYR A 220 -6.32 -9.06 0.33
CA TYR A 220 -6.35 -10.06 -0.75
C TYR A 220 -7.45 -9.82 -1.79
N LYS A 221 -8.55 -9.19 -1.38
CA LYS A 221 -9.64 -8.83 -2.26
C LYS A 221 -9.40 -7.56 -3.04
N ARG A 222 -8.34 -6.83 -2.66
CA ARG A 222 -7.98 -5.54 -3.26
C ARG A 222 -9.16 -4.57 -3.31
N GLU A 223 -9.89 -4.49 -2.19
CA GLU A 223 -11.05 -3.61 -2.06
C GLU A 223 -10.64 -2.18 -1.71
N ILE A 224 -9.49 -1.99 -1.04
CA ILE A 224 -8.92 -0.69 -0.65
C ILE A 224 -7.68 -0.39 -1.51
N PHE A 225 -6.71 -1.31 -1.53
CA PHE A 225 -5.44 -1.17 -2.22
C PHE A 225 -5.37 -2.05 -3.46
N HIS A 226 -4.87 -1.51 -4.56
CA HIS A 226 -4.69 -2.27 -5.78
C HIS A 226 -3.27 -2.10 -6.33
N THR A 227 -2.46 -3.15 -6.22
CA THR A 227 -1.13 -3.19 -6.82
C THR A 227 -1.23 -3.31 -8.33
N MET A 228 -0.58 -2.40 -9.05
CA MET A 228 -0.64 -2.26 -10.51
C MET A 228 0.31 -3.21 -11.26
N ALA A 229 1.00 -4.10 -10.56
CA ALA A 229 1.86 -5.09 -11.21
C ALA A 229 1.04 -6.08 -12.05
N LEU A 230 1.58 -6.45 -13.22
CA LEU A 230 0.96 -7.41 -14.15
C LEU A 230 -0.47 -7.03 -14.59
N THR A 231 -0.75 -5.75 -14.64
CA THR A 231 -2.06 -5.24 -15.06
C THR A 231 -1.99 -4.67 -16.48
N THR A 232 -3.10 -4.78 -17.21
CA THR A 232 -3.37 -3.95 -18.38
C THR A 232 -4.47 -2.95 -18.04
N CYS A 233 -4.42 -1.80 -18.66
CA CYS A 233 -5.42 -0.76 -18.46
C CYS A 233 -6.07 -0.39 -19.78
N SER A 234 -7.39 -0.24 -19.78
CA SER A 234 -8.15 0.29 -20.92
C SER A 234 -8.96 1.50 -20.46
N TYR A 235 -8.85 2.58 -21.22
CA TYR A 235 -9.60 3.82 -20.97
C TYR A 235 -10.63 4.05 -22.07
N ASP A 236 -11.89 4.19 -21.69
CA ASP A 236 -12.97 4.59 -22.56
C ASP A 236 -13.25 6.10 -22.36
N ALA A 237 -12.95 6.88 -23.39
CA ALA A 237 -13.12 8.33 -23.37
C ALA A 237 -14.60 8.77 -23.33
N ASN A 238 -15.53 7.96 -23.85
CA ASN A 238 -16.95 8.29 -23.89
C ASN A 238 -17.59 8.13 -22.50
N THR A 239 -17.30 7.02 -21.83
CA THR A 239 -17.81 6.74 -20.48
C THR A 239 -16.91 7.31 -19.39
N ARG A 240 -15.66 7.69 -19.73
CA ARG A 240 -14.61 8.12 -18.79
C ARG A 240 -14.31 7.07 -17.72
N ILE A 241 -14.37 5.82 -18.11
CA ILE A 241 -14.03 4.70 -17.24
C ILE A 241 -12.64 4.18 -17.60
N LEU A 242 -11.77 4.09 -16.61
CA LEU A 242 -10.51 3.38 -16.66
C LEU A 242 -10.72 2.01 -16.05
N LYS A 243 -10.65 0.96 -16.86
CA LYS A 243 -10.70 -0.43 -16.37
C LYS A 243 -9.29 -0.96 -16.17
N ILE A 244 -9.07 -1.55 -15.01
CA ILE A 244 -7.83 -2.24 -14.63
C ILE A 244 -8.07 -3.73 -14.76
N ASN A 245 -7.41 -4.35 -15.74
CA ASN A 245 -7.53 -5.77 -16.02
C ASN A 245 -6.26 -6.49 -15.53
N ASN A 246 -6.43 -7.51 -14.71
CA ASN A 246 -5.32 -8.33 -14.26
C ASN A 246 -5.17 -9.55 -15.16
N ASN A 247 -4.04 -9.70 -15.80
CA ASN A 247 -3.75 -10.81 -16.72
C ASN A 247 -3.28 -12.07 -15.98
N TYR A 248 -4.12 -12.62 -15.10
CA TYR A 248 -3.75 -13.80 -14.29
C TYR A 248 -3.55 -15.10 -15.08
N GLU A 249 -4.32 -15.28 -16.14
CA GLU A 249 -4.35 -16.57 -16.84
C GLU A 249 -3.09 -16.82 -17.65
N GLY A 250 -2.48 -15.78 -18.25
CA GLY A 250 -1.26 -15.89 -19.04
C GLY A 250 -0.04 -16.33 -18.23
N ASP A 251 0.02 -16.03 -16.94
CA ASP A 251 1.19 -16.29 -16.10
C ASP A 251 1.12 -17.63 -15.35
N LYS A 252 -0.06 -18.20 -15.13
CA LYS A 252 -0.19 -19.59 -14.68
C LYS A 252 0.50 -20.55 -15.67
N ILE A 253 0.34 -20.31 -16.97
CA ILE A 253 0.95 -21.13 -18.04
C ILE A 253 2.47 -20.98 -18.04
N LYS A 254 3.00 -19.77 -17.86
CA LYS A 254 4.46 -19.54 -17.83
C LYS A 254 5.16 -20.15 -16.63
N ARG A 255 4.52 -20.16 -15.44
CA ARG A 255 5.09 -20.76 -14.23
C ARG A 255 5.04 -22.29 -14.25
N GLN A 256 4.01 -22.90 -14.81
CA GLN A 256 3.96 -24.36 -15.00
C GLN A 256 5.05 -24.85 -15.95
N ASN A 257 5.39 -24.06 -16.97
CA ASN A 257 6.46 -24.38 -17.89
C ASN A 257 7.87 -24.16 -17.31
N LYS A 258 8.06 -23.24 -16.35
CA LYS A 258 9.34 -23.06 -15.64
C LYS A 258 9.61 -24.13 -14.57
N LYS A 259 8.58 -24.78 -14.03
CA LYS A 259 8.74 -25.90 -13.06
C LYS A 259 9.01 -27.25 -13.76
N LYS A 260 9.03 -27.30 -15.10
CA LYS A 260 9.28 -28.51 -15.90
C LYS A 260 10.65 -28.50 -16.59
N ILE A 261 11.51 -27.55 -16.33
CA ILE A 261 12.90 -27.46 -16.71
C ILE A 261 13.76 -27.51 -15.45
#